data_ddd05c98557eead4e661114776c8a75b
#
_entry.id   ddd05c98557eead4e661114776c8a75b
#
_cell.length_a   1.000
_cell.length_b   1.000
_cell.length_c   1.000
_cell.angle_alpha   90.00
_cell.angle_beta   90.00
_cell.angle_gamma   90.00
#
_symmetry.space_group_name_H-M   'P 1'
#
loop_
_entity.id
_entity.type
_entity.pdbx_description
1 polymer ?
#
loop_
_entity_poly.entity_id
_entity_poly.type
_entity_poly.pdbx_seq_one_letter_code
_entity_poly.pdbx_strand_id
1 'polypeptide(L)'
;MKILVGPIALLLLSLTTASAADTAFTKWEKEIGAIEAKIQSGESQQGSILFVGSSSIRLWDLKESFPDRASSNHGFGGSQMADSVQFFERIVAPVKPSIIVVYAGDNDIAQKKTPQVVDEDFARFVAKVEVQLPDCRKVVYVAIKPSVQRWALADKIKSTNQLIQARCKMNDRLDYLDIWTPMLDGSGQPRPELFVKDGLHLNSDGYQIWNTALEPLLK
;
A
#
# COMPACT_ATOMS: atom_id res chain seq x y z
N MET A 1 47.45 -22.56 -54.31
CA MET A 1 46.27 -21.71 -54.16
C MET A 1 45.63 -22.10 -52.82
N LYS A 2 45.91 -21.36 -51.75
CA LYS A 2 45.41 -21.65 -50.39
C LYS A 2 44.20 -20.77 -50.15
N ILE A 3 43.03 -21.38 -49.91
CA ILE A 3 41.81 -20.69 -49.62
C ILE A 3 41.75 -20.47 -48.08
N LEU A 4 41.84 -19.22 -47.63
CA LEU A 4 41.61 -18.84 -46.25
C LEU A 4 40.10 -18.77 -45.98
N VAL A 5 39.59 -19.65 -45.13
CA VAL A 5 38.25 -19.57 -44.58
C VAL A 5 38.34 -18.87 -43.23
N GLY A 6 37.86 -17.62 -43.16
CA GLY A 6 37.75 -16.86 -41.92
C GLY A 6 36.51 -17.28 -41.12
N PRO A 7 36.56 -17.20 -39.78
CA PRO A 7 35.42 -17.57 -38.95
C PRO A 7 34.28 -16.51 -39.04
N ILE A 8 33.09 -16.96 -39.36
CA ILE A 8 31.85 -16.14 -39.26
C ILE A 8 31.47 -16.11 -37.81
N ALA A 9 31.62 -14.97 -37.17
CA ALA A 9 31.10 -14.72 -35.83
C ALA A 9 29.58 -14.56 -35.87
N LEU A 10 28.88 -15.55 -35.38
CA LEU A 10 27.42 -15.52 -35.19
C LEU A 10 27.08 -14.62 -34.02
N LEU A 11 26.63 -13.40 -34.27
CA LEU A 11 26.15 -12.47 -33.26
C LEU A 11 24.75 -12.93 -32.83
N LEU A 12 24.66 -13.64 -31.69
CA LEU A 12 23.40 -13.96 -31.04
C LEU A 12 22.80 -12.69 -30.40
N LEU A 13 21.86 -12.07 -31.09
CA LEU A 13 21.04 -11.00 -30.53
C LEU A 13 20.05 -11.66 -29.54
N SER A 14 20.33 -11.59 -28.25
CA SER A 14 19.36 -11.95 -27.22
C SER A 14 18.27 -10.87 -27.15
N LEU A 15 17.17 -11.11 -27.81
CA LEU A 15 15.92 -10.36 -27.59
C LEU A 15 15.40 -10.74 -26.17
N THR A 16 15.66 -9.90 -25.18
CA THR A 16 14.96 -9.97 -23.89
C THR A 16 13.51 -9.55 -24.12
N THR A 17 12.61 -10.50 -24.20
CA THR A 17 11.17 -10.24 -24.14
C THR A 17 10.85 -9.75 -22.74
N ALA A 18 10.54 -8.45 -22.58
CA ALA A 18 9.97 -7.95 -21.33
C ALA A 18 8.72 -8.79 -21.01
N SER A 19 8.66 -9.35 -19.82
CA SER A 19 7.53 -10.16 -19.36
C SER A 19 6.28 -9.29 -19.33
N ALA A 20 5.11 -9.87 -19.64
CA ALA A 20 3.82 -9.17 -19.47
C ALA A 20 3.60 -8.66 -18.03
N ALA A 21 4.27 -9.26 -17.05
CA ALA A 21 4.32 -8.79 -15.67
C ALA A 21 5.02 -7.44 -15.54
N ASP A 22 6.14 -7.20 -16.26
CA ASP A 22 6.87 -5.91 -16.19
C ASP A 22 6.03 -4.76 -16.76
N THR A 23 5.17 -5.02 -17.76
CA THR A 23 4.31 -3.97 -18.32
C THR A 23 3.17 -3.55 -17.40
N ALA A 24 2.71 -4.43 -16.51
CA ALA A 24 1.60 -4.15 -15.60
C ALA A 24 1.94 -3.06 -14.55
N PHE A 25 3.22 -2.93 -14.17
CA PHE A 25 3.70 -2.00 -13.15
C PHE A 25 4.22 -0.68 -13.73
N THR A 26 4.52 -0.60 -15.04
CA THR A 26 5.07 0.61 -15.69
C THR A 26 4.18 1.84 -15.55
N LYS A 27 2.87 1.65 -15.40
CA LYS A 27 1.92 2.75 -15.17
C LYS A 27 2.21 3.57 -13.90
N TRP A 28 2.97 3.02 -12.93
CA TRP A 28 3.30 3.67 -11.67
C TRP A 28 4.67 4.35 -11.67
N GLU A 29 5.49 4.18 -12.70
CA GLU A 29 6.89 4.64 -12.70
C GLU A 29 7.03 6.13 -12.41
N LYS A 30 6.09 6.95 -12.85
CA LYS A 30 6.10 8.39 -12.55
C LYS A 30 5.90 8.68 -11.07
N GLU A 31 4.91 8.03 -10.44
CA GLU A 31 4.60 8.19 -9.01
C GLU A 31 5.72 7.59 -8.15
N ILE A 32 6.22 6.42 -8.52
CA ILE A 32 7.31 5.74 -7.82
C ILE A 32 8.59 6.58 -7.91
N GLY A 33 8.95 7.10 -9.09
CA GLY A 33 10.10 7.98 -9.25
C GLY A 33 9.98 9.27 -8.42
N ALA A 34 8.79 9.83 -8.26
CA ALA A 34 8.57 10.98 -7.39
C ALA A 34 8.78 10.63 -5.90
N ILE A 35 8.38 9.44 -5.47
CA ILE A 35 8.63 8.94 -4.11
C ILE A 35 10.14 8.71 -3.89
N GLU A 36 10.83 8.09 -4.85
CA GLU A 36 12.28 7.88 -4.80
C GLU A 36 13.04 9.23 -4.69
N ALA A 37 12.59 10.25 -5.40
CA ALA A 37 13.18 11.59 -5.30
C ALA A 37 13.03 12.18 -3.88
N LYS A 38 11.90 11.97 -3.21
CA LYS A 38 11.70 12.38 -1.81
C LYS A 38 12.62 11.62 -0.84
N ILE A 39 12.86 10.35 -1.09
CA ILE A 39 13.82 9.54 -0.31
C ILE A 39 15.23 10.08 -0.50
N GLN A 40 15.63 10.32 -1.75
CA GLN A 40 16.99 10.80 -2.11
C GLN A 40 17.26 12.21 -1.57
N SER A 41 16.26 13.09 -1.56
CA SER A 41 16.38 14.46 -1.01
C SER A 41 16.38 14.53 0.52
N GLY A 42 16.05 13.42 1.21
CA GLY A 42 15.90 13.37 2.67
C GLY A 42 14.55 13.91 3.16
N GLU A 43 13.60 14.24 2.28
CA GLU A 43 12.23 14.59 2.66
C GLU A 43 11.55 13.41 3.38
N SER A 44 11.80 12.19 2.90
CA SER A 44 11.41 10.95 3.58
C SER A 44 12.53 10.51 4.52
N GLN A 45 12.37 10.81 5.82
CA GLN A 45 13.39 10.56 6.83
C GLN A 45 13.49 9.09 7.19
N GLN A 46 14.71 8.58 7.34
CA GLN A 46 14.93 7.24 7.89
C GLN A 46 14.42 7.13 9.33
N GLY A 47 13.84 5.98 9.65
CA GLY A 47 13.27 5.73 10.98
C GLY A 47 11.91 6.39 11.23
N SER A 48 11.38 7.16 10.26
CA SER A 48 10.05 7.78 10.35
C SER A 48 8.92 6.74 10.35
N ILE A 49 7.70 7.21 10.65
CA ILE A 49 6.48 6.44 10.39
C ILE A 49 6.19 6.50 8.90
N LEU A 50 6.17 5.35 8.23
CA LEU A 50 5.91 5.26 6.79
C LEU A 50 4.45 4.91 6.52
N PHE A 51 3.78 5.75 5.74
CA PHE A 51 2.45 5.48 5.22
C PHE A 51 2.57 5.01 3.77
N VAL A 52 2.11 3.80 3.45
CA VAL A 52 2.22 3.19 2.13
C VAL A 52 0.88 2.59 1.68
N GLY A 53 0.60 2.65 0.38
CA GLY A 53 -0.60 2.06 -0.22
C GLY A 53 -1.26 2.95 -1.26
N SER A 54 -2.59 2.94 -1.31
CA SER A 54 -3.36 3.51 -2.42
C SER A 54 -3.68 5.01 -2.26
N SER A 55 -4.67 5.48 -3.03
CA SER A 55 -5.08 6.89 -3.04
C SER A 55 -5.49 7.44 -1.67
N SER A 56 -6.05 6.62 -0.79
CA SER A 56 -6.40 7.07 0.55
C SER A 56 -5.16 7.38 1.40
N ILE A 57 -4.02 6.72 1.18
CA ILE A 57 -2.74 7.15 1.75
C ILE A 57 -2.25 8.42 1.05
N ARG A 58 -2.20 8.43 -0.29
CA ARG A 58 -1.68 9.57 -1.06
C ARG A 58 -2.36 10.90 -0.71
N LEU A 59 -3.67 10.86 -0.44
CA LEU A 59 -4.49 12.04 -0.14
C LEU A 59 -4.53 12.40 1.35
N TRP A 60 -3.91 11.60 2.21
CA TRP A 60 -3.86 11.87 3.65
C TRP A 60 -2.81 12.94 3.95
N ASP A 61 -3.24 14.09 4.46
CA ASP A 61 -2.33 15.13 4.92
C ASP A 61 -1.73 14.73 6.28
N LEU A 62 -0.53 14.15 6.25
CA LEU A 62 0.14 13.68 7.45
C LEU A 62 0.70 14.81 8.31
N LYS A 63 1.00 15.97 7.71
CA LYS A 63 1.51 17.12 8.45
C LYS A 63 0.42 17.76 9.30
N GLU A 64 -0.80 17.82 8.75
CA GLU A 64 -1.97 18.27 9.49
C GLU A 64 -2.40 17.21 10.52
N SER A 65 -2.39 15.93 10.13
CA SER A 65 -2.90 14.83 10.96
C SER A 65 -2.00 14.49 12.14
N PHE A 66 -0.66 14.56 11.96
CA PHE A 66 0.34 14.12 12.93
C PHE A 66 1.52 15.12 12.98
N PRO A 67 1.29 16.40 13.34
CA PRO A 67 2.29 17.47 13.23
C PRO A 67 3.56 17.21 14.05
N ASP A 68 3.44 16.50 15.16
CA ASP A 68 4.55 16.22 16.10
C ASP A 68 5.29 14.91 15.77
N ARG A 69 4.99 14.27 14.62
CA ARG A 69 5.59 12.99 14.26
C ARG A 69 6.35 13.08 12.94
N ALA A 70 7.57 12.56 12.92
CA ALA A 70 8.29 12.33 11.69
C ALA A 70 7.55 11.24 10.88
N SER A 71 6.90 11.63 9.80
CA SER A 71 6.11 10.75 8.95
C SER A 71 6.40 10.98 7.47
N SER A 72 6.31 9.91 6.67
CA SER A 72 6.52 9.94 5.23
C SER A 72 5.33 9.32 4.51
N ASN A 73 4.81 10.00 3.48
CA ASN A 73 3.68 9.54 2.68
C ASN A 73 4.17 8.97 1.34
N HIS A 74 4.10 7.65 1.19
CA HIS A 74 4.43 6.92 -0.04
C HIS A 74 3.20 6.24 -0.66
N GLY A 75 2.06 6.91 -0.57
CA GLY A 75 0.84 6.48 -1.25
C GLY A 75 0.87 6.82 -2.75
N PHE A 76 0.36 5.92 -3.59
CA PHE A 76 0.20 6.14 -5.03
C PHE A 76 -1.18 5.68 -5.50
N GLY A 77 -1.85 6.56 -6.27
CA GLY A 77 -3.29 6.47 -6.51
C GLY A 77 -3.71 5.25 -7.32
N GLY A 78 -4.77 4.55 -6.87
CA GLY A 78 -5.33 3.39 -7.58
C GLY A 78 -4.53 2.10 -7.42
N SER A 79 -3.45 2.10 -6.63
CA SER A 79 -2.63 0.90 -6.39
C SER A 79 -3.37 -0.17 -5.61
N GLN A 80 -2.94 -1.41 -5.81
CA GLN A 80 -3.38 -2.62 -5.13
C GLN A 80 -2.34 -3.03 -4.08
N MET A 81 -2.66 -4.04 -3.26
CA MET A 81 -1.71 -4.56 -2.27
C MET A 81 -0.45 -5.14 -2.94
N ALA A 82 -0.61 -5.85 -4.07
CA ALA A 82 0.49 -6.38 -4.86
C ALA A 82 1.44 -5.30 -5.40
N ASP A 83 0.94 -4.09 -5.70
CA ASP A 83 1.79 -2.98 -6.16
C ASP A 83 2.73 -2.51 -5.04
N SER A 84 2.24 -2.45 -3.78
CA SER A 84 3.10 -2.15 -2.63
C SER A 84 4.16 -3.24 -2.37
N VAL A 85 3.87 -4.50 -2.69
CA VAL A 85 4.84 -5.60 -2.65
C VAL A 85 5.90 -5.45 -3.75
N GLN A 86 5.47 -5.12 -4.97
CA GLN A 86 6.36 -4.96 -6.13
C GLN A 86 7.37 -3.84 -5.94
N PHE A 87 6.92 -2.70 -5.44
CA PHE A 87 7.78 -1.53 -5.26
C PHE A 87 8.45 -1.44 -3.88
N PHE A 88 8.36 -2.49 -3.07
CA PHE A 88 8.86 -2.52 -1.70
C PHE A 88 10.32 -2.05 -1.56
N GLU A 89 11.22 -2.58 -2.38
CA GLU A 89 12.66 -2.27 -2.36
C GLU A 89 12.95 -0.82 -2.78
N ARG A 90 12.04 -0.21 -3.52
CA ARG A 90 12.20 1.15 -4.02
C ARG A 90 11.63 2.21 -3.08
N ILE A 91 10.48 1.92 -2.43
CA ILE A 91 9.75 2.95 -1.68
C ILE A 91 9.51 2.61 -0.20
N VAL A 92 9.83 1.40 0.26
CA VAL A 92 9.65 1.01 1.67
C VAL A 92 11.00 0.76 2.33
N ALA A 93 11.79 -0.17 1.79
CA ALA A 93 13.05 -0.58 2.40
C ALA A 93 14.07 0.57 2.61
N PRO A 94 14.23 1.55 1.69
CA PRO A 94 15.22 2.61 1.87
C PRO A 94 14.93 3.56 3.04
N VAL A 95 13.66 3.69 3.46
CA VAL A 95 13.24 4.54 4.58
C VAL A 95 13.61 3.93 5.93
N LYS A 96 13.79 2.59 6.00
CA LYS A 96 14.01 1.87 7.25
C LYS A 96 13.03 2.30 8.35
N PRO A 97 11.72 2.27 8.09
CA PRO A 97 10.72 2.86 8.98
C PRO A 97 10.68 2.17 10.33
N SER A 98 10.37 2.93 11.38
CA SER A 98 10.11 2.38 12.72
C SER A 98 8.72 1.75 12.84
N ILE A 99 7.74 2.31 12.12
CA ILE A 99 6.36 1.83 12.01
C ILE A 99 5.93 1.98 10.55
N ILE A 100 5.18 1.02 10.04
CA ILE A 100 4.56 1.09 8.71
C ILE A 100 3.05 1.10 8.89
N VAL A 101 2.36 2.06 8.25
CA VAL A 101 0.90 2.12 8.13
C VAL A 101 0.53 1.77 6.70
N VAL A 102 -0.25 0.71 6.52
CA VAL A 102 -0.62 0.19 5.19
C VAL A 102 -2.11 0.33 4.96
N TYR A 103 -2.50 0.94 3.84
CA TYR A 103 -3.87 0.90 3.34
C TYR A 103 -3.89 0.52 1.85
N ALA A 104 -4.33 -0.70 1.56
CA ALA A 104 -4.58 -1.23 0.22
C ALA A 104 -5.64 -2.35 0.29
N GLY A 105 -6.08 -2.87 -0.87
CA GLY A 105 -7.10 -3.92 -0.94
C GLY A 105 -8.44 -3.42 -1.48
N ASP A 106 -8.77 -2.16 -1.31
CA ASP A 106 -9.99 -1.54 -1.82
C ASP A 106 -10.06 -1.62 -3.37
N ASN A 107 -8.96 -1.29 -4.04
CA ASN A 107 -8.86 -1.40 -5.50
C ASN A 107 -8.77 -2.86 -5.97
N ASP A 108 -8.17 -3.72 -5.19
CA ASP A 108 -8.09 -5.16 -5.45
C ASP A 108 -9.48 -5.77 -5.56
N ILE A 109 -10.34 -5.52 -4.56
CA ILE A 109 -11.73 -6.02 -4.52
C ILE A 109 -12.56 -5.39 -5.65
N ALA A 110 -12.38 -4.09 -5.92
CA ALA A 110 -13.05 -3.42 -7.03
C ALA A 110 -12.63 -3.98 -8.41
N GLN A 111 -11.39 -4.47 -8.54
CA GLN A 111 -10.89 -5.17 -9.72
C GLN A 111 -11.10 -6.68 -9.67
N LYS A 112 -12.05 -7.14 -8.87
CA LYS A 112 -12.55 -8.52 -8.80
C LYS A 112 -11.56 -9.54 -8.22
N LYS A 113 -10.47 -9.13 -7.57
CA LYS A 113 -9.66 -10.06 -6.79
C LYS A 113 -10.48 -10.65 -5.64
N THR A 114 -10.11 -11.84 -5.20
CA THR A 114 -10.74 -12.47 -4.04
C THR A 114 -10.14 -11.97 -2.73
N PRO A 115 -10.87 -12.04 -1.61
CA PRO A 115 -10.34 -11.74 -0.28
C PRO A 115 -9.03 -12.47 0.04
N GLN A 116 -8.90 -13.73 -0.37
CA GLN A 116 -7.72 -14.56 -0.16
C GLN A 116 -6.49 -13.99 -0.88
N VAL A 117 -6.64 -13.54 -2.12
CA VAL A 117 -5.54 -12.93 -2.89
C VAL A 117 -5.04 -11.66 -2.21
N VAL A 118 -5.93 -10.83 -1.65
CA VAL A 118 -5.52 -9.62 -0.93
C VAL A 118 -4.78 -9.96 0.36
N ASP A 119 -5.26 -10.94 1.11
CA ASP A 119 -4.61 -11.44 2.31
C ASP A 119 -3.24 -12.05 2.02
N GLU A 120 -3.09 -12.82 0.94
CA GLU A 120 -1.81 -13.37 0.49
C GLU A 120 -0.83 -12.27 0.05
N ASP A 121 -1.31 -11.24 -0.67
CA ASP A 121 -0.50 -10.08 -1.03
C ASP A 121 0.00 -9.34 0.21
N PHE A 122 -0.85 -9.17 1.23
CA PHE A 122 -0.45 -8.58 2.51
C PHE A 122 0.56 -9.47 3.24
N ALA A 123 0.38 -10.80 3.24
CA ALA A 123 1.35 -11.73 3.80
C ALA A 123 2.73 -11.60 3.14
N ARG A 124 2.78 -11.45 1.80
CA ARG A 124 4.03 -11.22 1.07
C ARG A 124 4.69 -9.90 1.46
N PHE A 125 3.90 -8.86 1.65
CA PHE A 125 4.41 -7.58 2.14
C PHE A 125 5.04 -7.72 3.54
N VAL A 126 4.35 -8.37 4.47
CA VAL A 126 4.85 -8.64 5.83
C VAL A 126 6.13 -9.45 5.81
N ALA A 127 6.21 -10.51 5.00
CA ALA A 127 7.43 -11.31 4.87
C ALA A 127 8.64 -10.48 4.39
N LYS A 128 8.44 -9.51 3.48
CA LYS A 128 9.51 -8.57 3.09
C LYS A 128 9.92 -7.67 4.26
N VAL A 129 8.96 -7.17 5.05
CA VAL A 129 9.27 -6.37 6.26
C VAL A 129 10.09 -7.18 7.24
N GLU A 130 9.70 -8.42 7.53
CA GLU A 130 10.42 -9.30 8.48
C GLU A 130 11.85 -9.56 8.07
N VAL A 131 12.10 -9.78 6.78
CA VAL A 131 13.45 -10.10 6.24
C VAL A 131 14.33 -8.85 6.08
N GLN A 132 13.75 -7.74 5.57
CA GLN A 132 14.53 -6.59 5.14
C GLN A 132 14.56 -5.45 6.17
N LEU A 133 13.60 -5.43 7.10
CA LEU A 133 13.40 -4.37 8.09
C LEU A 133 13.26 -4.95 9.50
N PRO A 134 14.30 -5.61 10.04
CA PRO A 134 14.24 -6.26 11.36
C PRO A 134 13.94 -5.26 12.48
N ASP A 135 14.34 -4.00 12.34
CA ASP A 135 14.14 -2.91 13.31
C ASP A 135 12.77 -2.23 13.18
N CYS A 136 11.98 -2.56 12.16
CA CYS A 136 10.60 -2.09 12.05
C CYS A 136 9.76 -2.74 13.15
N ARG A 137 9.33 -1.95 14.12
CA ARG A 137 8.65 -2.47 15.32
C ARG A 137 7.25 -2.96 15.04
N LYS A 138 6.55 -2.34 14.05
CA LYS A 138 5.13 -2.54 13.87
C LYS A 138 4.69 -2.28 12.44
N VAL A 139 3.76 -3.09 11.94
CA VAL A 139 2.98 -2.86 10.73
C VAL A 139 1.51 -2.74 11.11
N VAL A 140 0.91 -1.59 10.87
CA VAL A 140 -0.51 -1.33 11.10
C VAL A 140 -1.25 -1.44 9.78
N TYR A 141 -2.11 -2.44 9.64
CA TYR A 141 -3.02 -2.53 8.50
C TYR A 141 -4.30 -1.76 8.81
N VAL A 142 -4.56 -0.71 8.05
CA VAL A 142 -5.82 0.03 8.13
C VAL A 142 -6.89 -0.75 7.37
N ALA A 143 -7.95 -1.13 8.03
CA ALA A 143 -9.08 -1.86 7.44
C ALA A 143 -9.55 -1.20 6.14
N ILE A 144 -9.94 -1.99 5.16
CA ILE A 144 -10.58 -1.45 3.97
C ILE A 144 -11.89 -0.78 4.41
N LYS A 145 -12.01 0.53 4.14
CA LYS A 145 -13.15 1.34 4.59
C LYS A 145 -14.48 0.96 3.92
N PRO A 146 -15.60 1.13 4.58
CA PRO A 146 -16.89 1.14 3.92
C PRO A 146 -17.00 2.44 3.11
N SER A 147 -17.30 2.35 1.83
CA SER A 147 -17.51 3.54 1.00
C SER A 147 -18.85 3.48 0.27
N VAL A 148 -19.49 4.62 0.07
CA VAL A 148 -20.76 4.72 -0.64
C VAL A 148 -20.61 4.16 -2.06
N GLN A 149 -19.55 4.57 -2.75
CA GLN A 149 -19.26 4.16 -4.13
C GLN A 149 -19.09 2.65 -4.31
N ARG A 150 -18.57 1.95 -3.27
CA ARG A 150 -18.27 0.52 -3.34
C ARG A 150 -19.11 -0.32 -2.37
N TRP A 151 -20.25 0.22 -1.90
CA TRP A 151 -21.07 -0.49 -0.93
C TRP A 151 -21.60 -1.84 -1.43
N ALA A 152 -21.84 -1.96 -2.74
CA ALA A 152 -22.20 -3.25 -3.36
C ALA A 152 -21.13 -4.34 -3.17
N LEU A 153 -19.90 -4.00 -2.79
CA LEU A 153 -18.80 -4.92 -2.51
C LEU A 153 -18.60 -5.17 -1.01
N ALA A 154 -19.49 -4.65 -0.14
CA ALA A 154 -19.34 -4.66 1.31
C ALA A 154 -19.04 -6.05 1.89
N ASP A 155 -19.71 -7.11 1.43
CA ASP A 155 -19.49 -8.45 1.94
C ASP A 155 -18.10 -8.99 1.61
N LYS A 156 -17.60 -8.72 0.39
CA LYS A 156 -16.22 -9.09 0.02
C LYS A 156 -15.19 -8.30 0.81
N ILE A 157 -15.45 -7.01 1.03
CA ILE A 157 -14.58 -6.15 1.83
C ILE A 157 -14.54 -6.62 3.27
N LYS A 158 -15.69 -6.94 3.89
CA LYS A 158 -15.77 -7.50 5.24
C LYS A 158 -14.98 -8.82 5.35
N SER A 159 -15.17 -9.72 4.37
CA SER A 159 -14.43 -10.97 4.33
C SER A 159 -12.93 -10.76 4.23
N THR A 160 -12.47 -9.78 3.42
CA THR A 160 -11.06 -9.41 3.32
C THR A 160 -10.53 -8.88 4.65
N ASN A 161 -11.27 -7.95 5.27
CA ASN A 161 -10.92 -7.37 6.56
C ASN A 161 -10.81 -8.43 7.65
N GLN A 162 -11.72 -9.42 7.67
CA GLN A 162 -11.68 -10.53 8.61
C GLN A 162 -10.45 -11.43 8.45
N LEU A 163 -10.05 -11.77 7.22
CA LEU A 163 -8.86 -12.56 6.95
C LEU A 163 -7.59 -11.81 7.44
N ILE A 164 -7.46 -10.55 7.08
CA ILE A 164 -6.31 -9.75 7.48
C ILE A 164 -6.28 -9.53 9.00
N GLN A 165 -7.44 -9.28 9.63
CA GLN A 165 -7.53 -9.17 11.09
C GLN A 165 -7.09 -10.47 11.78
N ALA A 166 -7.50 -11.63 11.25
CA ALA A 166 -7.08 -12.92 11.78
C ALA A 166 -5.55 -13.11 11.64
N ARG A 167 -4.96 -12.70 10.52
CA ARG A 167 -3.50 -12.71 10.32
C ARG A 167 -2.78 -11.81 11.32
N CYS A 168 -3.27 -10.59 11.53
CA CYS A 168 -2.67 -9.66 12.49
C CYS A 168 -2.66 -10.23 13.92
N LYS A 169 -3.71 -10.94 14.32
CA LYS A 169 -3.78 -11.59 15.65
C LYS A 169 -2.74 -12.70 15.87
N MET A 170 -2.13 -13.20 14.81
CA MET A 170 -1.14 -14.30 14.88
C MET A 170 0.31 -13.81 14.91
N ASN A 171 0.53 -12.48 14.86
CA ASN A 171 1.87 -11.90 14.80
C ASN A 171 1.90 -10.58 15.59
N ASP A 172 2.65 -10.55 16.68
CA ASP A 172 2.72 -9.40 17.62
C ASP A 172 3.29 -8.11 16.98
N ARG A 173 3.92 -8.21 15.81
CA ARG A 173 4.38 -7.04 15.04
C ARG A 173 3.29 -6.45 14.15
N LEU A 174 2.12 -7.08 14.06
CA LEU A 174 1.01 -6.63 13.23
C LEU A 174 -0.13 -6.09 14.08
N ASP A 175 -0.60 -4.89 13.75
CA ASP A 175 -1.85 -4.34 14.27
C ASP A 175 -2.88 -4.22 13.15
N TYR A 176 -4.13 -4.45 13.51
CA TYR A 176 -5.28 -4.20 12.64
C TYR A 176 -6.07 -3.00 13.17
N LEU A 177 -6.13 -1.94 12.37
CA LEU A 177 -6.90 -0.74 12.71
C LEU A 177 -8.31 -0.83 12.14
N ASP A 178 -9.30 -1.04 12.99
CA ASP A 178 -10.71 -1.00 12.59
C ASP A 178 -11.17 0.44 12.38
N ILE A 179 -11.34 0.81 11.13
CA ILE A 179 -12.02 2.05 10.71
C ILE A 179 -13.37 1.76 10.05
N TRP A 180 -13.73 0.49 9.90
CA TRP A 180 -15.01 0.11 9.32
C TRP A 180 -16.18 0.53 10.22
N THR A 181 -16.14 0.10 11.49
CA THR A 181 -17.20 0.34 12.46
C THR A 181 -17.50 1.84 12.67
N PRO A 182 -16.53 2.72 12.95
CA PRO A 182 -16.80 4.14 13.19
C PRO A 182 -17.25 4.92 11.94
N MET A 183 -17.12 4.35 10.74
CA MET A 183 -17.57 4.97 9.50
C MET A 183 -18.98 4.56 9.06
N LEU A 184 -19.69 3.74 9.86
CA LEU A 184 -21.07 3.37 9.62
C LEU A 184 -22.02 4.25 10.45
N ASP A 185 -23.22 4.46 9.92
CA ASP A 185 -24.34 5.06 10.64
C ASP A 185 -25.09 4.04 11.51
N GLY A 186 -26.14 4.50 12.23
CA GLY A 186 -26.95 3.64 13.09
C GLY A 186 -27.75 2.56 12.35
N SER A 187 -27.87 2.63 11.03
CA SER A 187 -28.50 1.61 10.16
C SER A 187 -27.48 0.64 9.58
N GLY A 188 -26.18 0.83 9.85
CA GLY A 188 -25.11 0.01 9.35
C GLY A 188 -24.71 0.34 7.91
N GLN A 189 -25.05 1.54 7.42
CA GLN A 189 -24.67 2.04 6.09
C GLN A 189 -23.44 2.98 6.20
N PRO A 190 -22.64 3.12 5.11
CA PRO A 190 -21.56 4.11 5.10
C PRO A 190 -22.11 5.51 5.31
N ARG A 191 -21.47 6.28 6.15
CA ARG A 191 -21.79 7.68 6.42
C ARG A 191 -21.35 8.57 5.25
N PRO A 192 -22.26 9.10 4.41
CA PRO A 192 -21.90 9.81 3.17
C PRO A 192 -21.11 11.10 3.44
N GLU A 193 -21.36 11.75 4.58
CA GLU A 193 -20.70 13.00 4.98
C GLU A 193 -19.18 12.87 5.23
N LEU A 194 -18.66 11.64 5.30
CA LEU A 194 -17.22 11.38 5.49
C LEU A 194 -16.42 11.37 4.17
N PHE A 195 -17.11 11.51 3.04
CA PHE A 195 -16.53 11.38 1.72
C PHE A 195 -16.63 12.68 0.92
N VAL A 196 -15.70 12.86 -0.02
CA VAL A 196 -15.87 13.86 -1.06
C VAL A 196 -16.96 13.41 -2.05
N LYS A 197 -17.29 14.25 -3.02
CA LYS A 197 -18.42 14.04 -3.96
C LYS A 197 -18.43 12.68 -4.66
N ASP A 198 -17.29 12.02 -4.81
CA ASP A 198 -17.22 10.71 -5.46
C ASP A 198 -17.69 9.53 -4.59
N GLY A 199 -17.95 9.76 -3.31
CA GLY A 199 -18.39 8.74 -2.35
C GLY A 199 -17.36 7.64 -2.07
N LEU A 200 -16.09 7.86 -2.47
CA LEU A 200 -14.96 6.93 -2.31
C LEU A 200 -13.81 7.49 -1.50
N HIS A 201 -13.34 8.69 -1.86
CA HIS A 201 -12.23 9.33 -1.16
C HIS A 201 -12.75 10.11 0.05
N LEU A 202 -11.95 10.08 1.11
CA LEU A 202 -12.31 10.76 2.36
C LEU A 202 -12.17 12.28 2.22
N ASN A 203 -13.02 13.01 2.92
CA ASN A 203 -12.81 14.41 3.24
C ASN A 203 -12.10 14.55 4.61
N SER A 204 -11.96 15.77 5.14
CA SER A 204 -11.32 16.04 6.43
C SER A 204 -11.96 15.27 7.59
N ASP A 205 -13.30 15.20 7.63
CA ASP A 205 -14.02 14.51 8.71
C ASP A 205 -13.76 13.00 8.67
N GLY A 206 -13.69 12.42 7.47
CA GLY A 206 -13.32 11.02 7.28
C GLY A 206 -11.89 10.72 7.75
N TYR A 207 -10.92 11.60 7.41
CA TYR A 207 -9.54 11.44 7.92
C TYR A 207 -9.45 11.69 9.43
N GLN A 208 -10.28 12.56 10.01
CA GLN A 208 -10.28 12.76 11.47
C GLN A 208 -10.65 11.48 12.23
N ILE A 209 -11.58 10.66 11.70
CA ILE A 209 -11.87 9.33 12.27
C ILE A 209 -10.62 8.44 12.22
N TRP A 210 -9.92 8.41 11.07
CA TRP A 210 -8.70 7.62 10.92
C TRP A 210 -7.59 8.11 11.83
N ASN A 211 -7.40 9.42 11.96
CA ASN A 211 -6.41 10.03 12.86
C ASN A 211 -6.64 9.60 14.31
N THR A 212 -7.87 9.76 14.78
CA THR A 212 -8.25 9.41 16.16
C THR A 212 -8.02 7.92 16.47
N ALA A 213 -8.36 7.06 15.53
CA ALA A 213 -8.21 5.62 15.70
C ALA A 213 -6.73 5.17 15.61
N LEU A 214 -5.93 5.82 14.75
CA LEU A 214 -4.53 5.45 14.51
C LEU A 214 -3.57 5.96 15.59
N GLU A 215 -3.80 7.16 16.14
CA GLU A 215 -2.88 7.82 17.09
C GLU A 215 -2.39 6.92 18.23
N PRO A 216 -3.22 6.09 18.89
CA PRO A 216 -2.77 5.19 19.95
C PRO A 216 -1.75 4.14 19.48
N LEU A 217 -1.77 3.76 18.20
CA LEU A 217 -0.91 2.73 17.62
C LEU A 217 0.45 3.26 17.13
N LEU A 218 0.63 4.56 17.08
CA LEU A 218 1.87 5.22 16.62
C LEU A 218 2.89 5.49 17.76
N LYS A 219 2.83 4.72 18.82
CA LYS A 219 3.73 4.86 19.99
C LYS A 219 4.92 3.92 19.92
#